data_9cd1b9692fa29d8038f3f6d1e1fb761b
#
_entry.id   9cd1b9692fa29d8038f3f6d1e1fb761b
#
_cell.length_a   1.000
_cell.length_b   1.000
_cell.length_c   1.000
_cell.angle_alpha   90.00
_cell.angle_beta   90.00
_cell.angle_gamma   90.00
#
_symmetry.space_group_name_H-M   'P 1'
#
loop_
_entity.id
_entity.type
_entity.pdbx_description
1 polymer ?
#
loop_
_entity_poly.entity_id
_entity_poly.type
_entity_poly.pdbx_seq_one_letter_code
_entity_poly.pdbx_strand_id
1 'polypeptide(L)' 'MQGLLTFDSIAEAIRAGFQVYDRAPFGYIVRTRTQAGWAFALVRLR' A
#
# COMPACT_ATOMS: atom_id res chain seq x y z
N MET A 1 -1.51 5.43 18.04
CA MET A 1 -1.50 4.71 17.21
C MET A 1 -1.34 5.15 15.93
N GLN A 2 -0.96 4.76 15.08
CA GLN A 2 -0.77 5.21 13.92
C GLN A 2 -1.72 4.78 12.99
N GLY A 3 -2.01 5.45 12.07
CA GLY A 3 -2.95 5.07 11.13
C GLY A 3 -2.36 4.23 10.06
N LEU A 4 -3.20 3.84 9.14
CA LEU A 4 -2.79 3.07 8.02
C LEU A 4 -2.16 3.99 7.00
N LEU A 5 -1.04 3.56 6.43
CA LEU A 5 -0.38 4.34 5.39
C LEU A 5 -1.22 4.31 4.13
N THR A 6 -1.33 5.43 3.47
CA THR A 6 -2.15 5.58 2.27
C THR A 6 -1.37 6.28 1.18
N PHE A 7 -1.51 5.78 -0.04
CA PHE A 7 -0.92 6.41 -1.21
C PHE A 7 -2.03 6.90 -2.13
N ASP A 8 -1.76 7.94 -2.90
CA ASP A 8 -2.72 8.49 -3.83
C ASP A 8 -2.65 7.86 -5.21
N SER A 9 -1.61 7.10 -5.49
CA SER A 9 -1.49 6.42 -6.77
C SER A 9 -0.64 5.17 -6.60
N ILE A 10 -0.82 4.24 -7.55
CA ILE A 10 -0.02 3.04 -7.56
C ILE A 10 1.45 3.39 -7.78
N ALA A 11 1.71 4.40 -8.62
CA ALA A 11 3.08 4.79 -8.89
C ALA A 11 3.79 5.24 -7.62
N GLU A 12 3.10 5.94 -6.74
CA GLU A 12 3.70 6.35 -5.47
C GLU A 12 4.03 5.15 -4.61
N ALA A 13 3.13 4.18 -4.56
CA ALA A 13 3.35 2.99 -3.75
C ALA A 13 4.55 2.20 -4.27
N ILE A 14 4.63 2.03 -5.58
CA ILE A 14 5.74 1.31 -6.20
C ILE A 14 7.05 2.02 -5.90
N ARG A 15 7.04 3.35 -6.01
CA ARG A 15 8.25 4.14 -5.77
C ARG A 15 8.70 4.00 -4.32
N ALA A 16 7.77 3.79 -3.42
CA ALA A 16 8.09 3.61 -2.01
C ALA A 16 8.49 2.17 -1.68
N GLY A 17 8.50 1.28 -2.67
CA GLY A 17 8.95 -0.09 -2.48
C GLY A 17 7.84 -1.08 -2.22
N PHE A 18 6.60 -0.68 -2.40
CA PHE A 18 5.48 -1.58 -2.17
C PHE A 18 5.08 -2.31 -3.45
N GLN A 19 4.42 -3.44 -3.28
CA GLN A 19 3.89 -4.23 -4.38
C GLN A 19 2.39 -4.33 -4.24
N VAL A 20 1.70 -4.40 -5.36
CA VAL A 20 0.26 -4.61 -5.32
C VAL A 20 -0.01 -6.02 -4.83
N TYR A 21 -0.85 -6.13 -3.81
CA TYR A 21 -1.16 -7.40 -3.21
C TYR A 21 -2.59 -7.85 -3.53
N ASP A 22 -3.53 -6.92 -3.46
CA ASP A 22 -4.92 -7.29 -3.68
C ASP A 22 -5.69 -6.05 -4.11
N ARG A 23 -6.93 -6.27 -4.46
CA ARG A 23 -7.79 -5.21 -4.91
C ARG A 23 -8.79 -4.87 -3.83
N ALA A 24 -9.14 -3.59 -3.74
CA ALA A 24 -10.13 -3.12 -2.78
C ALA A 24 -11.19 -2.34 -3.56
N PRO A 25 -12.39 -2.16 -2.99
CA PRO A 25 -13.43 -1.44 -3.71
C PRO A 25 -13.04 -0.02 -4.10
N PHE A 26 -12.16 0.61 -3.31
CA PHE A 26 -11.77 1.99 -3.57
C PHE A 26 -10.33 2.11 -4.09
N GLY A 27 -9.69 1.01 -4.39
CA GLY A 27 -8.32 1.06 -4.89
C GLY A 27 -7.63 -0.27 -4.78
N TYR A 28 -6.42 -0.24 -4.19
CA TYR A 28 -5.62 -1.43 -4.08
C TYR A 28 -4.98 -1.53 -2.71
N ILE A 29 -4.72 -2.76 -2.31
CA ILE A 29 -3.94 -3.03 -1.12
C ILE A 29 -2.54 -3.39 -1.58
N VAL A 30 -1.54 -2.72 -1.02
CA VAL A 30 -0.15 -2.95 -1.37
C VAL A 30 0.61 -3.38 -0.13
N ARG A 31 1.72 -4.06 -0.32
CA ARG A 31 2.52 -4.52 0.79
C ARG A 31 3.99 -4.51 0.45
N THR A 32 4.82 -4.46 1.48
CA THR A 32 6.24 -4.57 1.31
C THR A 32 6.81 -5.41 2.45
N ARG A 33 7.92 -6.10 2.19
CA ARG A 33 8.57 -6.91 3.18
C ARG A 33 9.49 -6.05 4.02
N THR A 34 9.43 -6.23 5.32
CA THR A 34 10.31 -5.52 6.24
C THR A 34 10.98 -6.53 7.15
N GLN A 35 11.90 -6.08 7.97
CA GLN A 35 12.53 -6.96 8.92
C GLN A 35 11.54 -7.52 9.92
N ALA A 36 10.49 -6.79 10.19
CA ALA A 36 9.47 -7.24 11.14
C ALA A 36 8.38 -8.07 10.46
N GLY A 37 8.46 -8.27 9.16
CA GLY A 37 7.45 -9.03 8.43
C GLY A 37 6.87 -8.18 7.32
N TRP A 38 5.57 -8.38 7.04
CA TRP A 38 4.91 -7.66 5.97
C TRP A 38 4.27 -6.38 6.51
N ALA A 39 4.44 -5.31 5.77
CA ALA A 39 3.77 -4.04 6.06
C ALA A 39 2.79 -3.77 4.94
N PHE A 40 1.58 -3.36 5.28
CA PHE A 40 0.51 -3.15 4.32
C PHE A 40 0.12 -1.68 4.26
N ALA A 41 -0.34 -1.26 3.10
CA ALA A 41 -0.83 0.09 2.89
C ALA A 41 -1.96 0.06 1.88
N LEU A 42 -2.65 1.18 1.75
CA LEU A 42 -3.74 1.30 0.80
C LEU A 42 -3.38 2.30 -0.29
N VAL A 43 -3.81 2.01 -1.51
CA VAL A 43 -3.76 2.98 -2.59
C VAL A 43 -5.19 3.37 -2.86
N ARG A 44 -5.50 4.64 -2.63
CA ARG A 44 -6.84 5.13 -2.81
C ARG A 44 -6.98 5.75 -4.18
N LEU A 45 -7.86 5.22 -4.99
CA LEU A 45 -8.13 5.74 -6.31
C LEU A 45 -9.49 6.40 -6.32
N ARG A 46 -9.62 7.46 -7.14
CA ARG A 46 -10.87 8.17 -7.19
C ARG A 46 -11.77 7.73 -8.26
#